data_0db00d7e162963695424cc54758e2154
#
_entry.id   0db00d7e162963695424cc54758e2154
#
_cell.length_a   1.000
_cell.length_b   1.000
_cell.length_c   1.000
_cell.angle_alpha   90.00
_cell.angle_beta   90.00
_cell.angle_gamma   90.00
#
_symmetry.space_group_name_H-M   'P 1'
#
loop_
_entity.id
_entity.type
_entity.pdbx_description
1 polymer ?
#
loop_
_entity_poly.entity_id
_entity_poly.type
_entity_poly.pdbx_seq_one_letter_code
_entity_poly.pdbx_strand_id
1 'polypeptide(L)'
;MTATTPASLTARALLLDMDGTLVNSDAVVERCWRRWAERHGLDPVEALKVVHGRQGYATMAVLLPDRPMEENHADNRVMLAEETADLDGVVPVPGAPAFLASLTRLPHALVTSADEALARARMGAAGLPMPRVRVTAEGVSASKPDPEGFLKGAAELGFAPGDCVVFEDSEAGIQAGRAAGMRVVGVGPRAAAFGPDVHVRDLTELRVEPGPDGTVTLAFAAPAEA
;
A
#
# COMPACT_ATOMS: atom_id res chain seq x y z
N MET A 1 -20.42 -17.28 -6.66
CA MET A 1 -19.67 -18.28 -5.87
C MET A 1 -18.80 -17.46 -4.91
N THR A 2 -19.11 -17.44 -3.63
CA THR A 2 -18.29 -16.79 -2.59
C THR A 2 -17.02 -17.61 -2.46
N ALA A 3 -15.87 -17.04 -2.87
CA ALA A 3 -14.58 -17.66 -2.64
C ALA A 3 -14.39 -17.78 -1.12
N THR A 4 -14.24 -18.98 -0.62
CA THR A 4 -13.94 -19.22 0.79
C THR A 4 -12.50 -18.69 1.04
N THR A 5 -12.36 -17.72 1.93
CA THR A 5 -11.04 -17.25 2.38
C THR A 5 -10.22 -18.44 2.87
N PRO A 6 -9.01 -18.67 2.36
CA PRO A 6 -8.18 -19.76 2.85
C PRO A 6 -7.84 -19.53 4.32
N ALA A 7 -7.81 -20.59 5.11
CA ALA A 7 -7.47 -20.50 6.54
C ALA A 7 -6.04 -19.99 6.78
N SER A 8 -5.13 -20.20 5.83
CA SER A 8 -3.76 -19.74 5.89
C SER A 8 -3.12 -19.59 4.51
N LEU A 9 -2.09 -18.74 4.42
CA LEU A 9 -1.17 -18.64 3.28
C LEU A 9 0.25 -18.87 3.77
N THR A 10 1.08 -19.49 2.92
CA THR A 10 2.52 -19.63 3.18
C THR A 10 3.31 -18.81 2.16
N ALA A 11 4.31 -18.06 2.62
CA ALA A 11 5.18 -17.23 1.81
C ALA A 11 6.64 -17.39 2.26
N ARG A 12 7.58 -16.85 1.49
CA ARG A 12 8.99 -16.69 1.90
C ARG A 12 9.33 -15.25 2.22
N ALA A 13 8.57 -14.30 1.67
CA ALA A 13 8.72 -12.88 1.94
C ALA A 13 7.37 -12.14 1.86
N LEU A 14 7.28 -11.01 2.56
CA LEU A 14 6.11 -10.15 2.56
C LEU A 14 6.46 -8.79 1.99
N LEU A 15 5.63 -8.29 1.08
CA LEU A 15 5.77 -6.98 0.48
C LEU A 15 4.59 -6.12 0.93
N LEU A 16 4.87 -5.05 1.65
CA LEU A 16 3.89 -4.27 2.39
C LEU A 16 3.72 -2.90 1.74
N ASP A 17 2.54 -2.59 1.28
CA ASP A 17 2.20 -1.20 1.02
C ASP A 17 2.14 -0.40 2.33
N MET A 18 2.12 0.92 2.24
CA MET A 18 2.10 1.81 3.39
C MET A 18 0.73 2.40 3.68
N ASP A 19 0.24 3.24 2.76
CA ASP A 19 -0.94 4.07 2.98
C ASP A 19 -2.24 3.28 2.80
N GLY A 20 -3.06 3.20 3.85
CA GLY A 20 -4.24 2.34 3.90
C GLY A 20 -3.94 0.90 4.33
N THR A 21 -2.68 0.49 4.31
CA THR A 21 -2.23 -0.87 4.66
C THR A 21 -1.55 -0.94 6.05
N LEU A 22 -0.54 -0.12 6.29
CA LEU A 22 0.16 0.00 7.58
C LEU A 22 -0.22 1.29 8.31
N VAL A 23 -0.38 2.36 7.56
CA VAL A 23 -0.68 3.71 8.04
C VAL A 23 -2.03 4.16 7.48
N ASN A 24 -2.93 4.61 8.34
CA ASN A 24 -4.11 5.34 7.90
C ASN A 24 -3.74 6.81 7.73
N SER A 25 -3.66 7.25 6.48
CA SER A 25 -3.38 8.63 6.05
C SER A 25 -4.57 9.28 5.33
N ASP A 26 -5.74 8.64 5.32
CA ASP A 26 -6.91 9.07 4.53
C ASP A 26 -7.26 10.54 4.76
N ALA A 27 -7.22 11.01 6.01
CA ALA A 27 -7.59 12.38 6.35
C ALA A 27 -6.70 13.43 5.67
N VAL A 28 -5.38 13.24 5.65
CA VAL A 28 -4.45 14.17 5.01
C VAL A 28 -4.52 14.05 3.49
N VAL A 29 -4.59 12.84 2.95
CA VAL A 29 -4.74 12.59 1.52
C VAL A 29 -6.01 13.28 1.01
N GLU A 30 -7.15 13.09 1.69
CA GLU A 30 -8.41 13.74 1.33
C GLU A 30 -8.29 15.25 1.35
N ARG A 31 -7.68 15.88 2.37
CA ARG A 31 -7.49 17.33 2.44
C ARG A 31 -6.65 17.85 1.27
N CYS A 32 -5.54 17.20 0.95
CA CYS A 32 -4.64 17.63 -0.12
C CYS A 32 -5.31 17.48 -1.50
N TRP A 33 -5.95 16.35 -1.75
CA TRP A 33 -6.61 16.10 -3.03
C TRP A 33 -7.86 16.95 -3.25
N ARG A 34 -8.64 17.25 -2.21
CA ARG A 34 -9.75 18.21 -2.31
C ARG A 34 -9.26 19.59 -2.75
N ARG A 35 -8.21 20.12 -2.10
CA ARG A 35 -7.62 21.42 -2.50
C ARG A 35 -7.07 21.38 -3.93
N TRP A 36 -6.43 20.28 -4.33
CA TRP A 36 -5.93 20.15 -5.69
C TRP A 36 -7.07 20.09 -6.70
N ALA A 37 -8.10 19.29 -6.48
CA ALA A 37 -9.27 19.17 -7.37
C ALA A 37 -9.98 20.51 -7.54
N GLU A 38 -10.23 21.25 -6.45
CA GLU A 38 -10.85 22.59 -6.48
C GLU A 38 -10.03 23.58 -7.32
N ARG A 39 -8.69 23.60 -7.16
CA ARG A 39 -7.80 24.47 -7.97
C ARG A 39 -7.89 24.18 -9.46
N HIS A 40 -8.21 22.95 -9.83
CA HIS A 40 -8.31 22.50 -11.23
C HIS A 40 -9.76 22.43 -11.75
N GLY A 41 -10.74 22.92 -10.97
CA GLY A 41 -12.14 22.93 -11.38
C GLY A 41 -12.78 21.55 -11.48
N LEU A 42 -12.23 20.55 -10.77
CA LEU A 42 -12.77 19.20 -10.70
C LEU A 42 -13.68 19.04 -9.48
N ASP A 43 -14.63 18.10 -9.58
CA ASP A 43 -15.40 17.67 -8.40
C ASP A 43 -14.50 16.89 -7.44
N PRO A 44 -14.27 17.38 -6.20
CA PRO A 44 -13.43 16.69 -5.24
C PRO A 44 -13.93 15.28 -4.87
N VAL A 45 -15.24 15.05 -4.87
CA VAL A 45 -15.82 13.74 -4.54
C VAL A 45 -15.48 12.71 -5.61
N GLU A 46 -15.57 13.11 -6.89
CA GLU A 46 -15.19 12.24 -8.00
C GLU A 46 -13.68 12.01 -8.05
N ALA A 47 -12.88 13.06 -7.80
CA ALA A 47 -11.42 12.94 -7.73
C ALA A 47 -10.96 11.92 -6.68
N LEU A 48 -11.56 11.95 -5.48
CA LEU A 48 -11.22 11.06 -4.37
C LEU A 48 -11.44 9.56 -4.66
N LYS A 49 -12.23 9.22 -5.66
CA LYS A 49 -12.45 7.80 -6.03
C LYS A 49 -11.22 7.11 -6.61
N VAL A 50 -10.24 7.89 -7.11
CA VAL A 50 -9.09 7.35 -7.85
C VAL A 50 -7.72 7.70 -7.25
N VAL A 51 -7.67 8.38 -6.09
CA VAL A 51 -6.43 8.93 -5.53
C VAL A 51 -5.54 7.90 -4.81
N HIS A 52 -6.07 6.71 -4.53
CA HIS A 52 -5.34 5.75 -3.73
C HIS A 52 -4.44 4.81 -4.55
N GLY A 53 -3.27 4.52 -4.01
CA GLY A 53 -2.34 3.49 -4.48
C GLY A 53 -1.38 3.91 -5.59
N ARG A 54 -1.64 5.00 -6.32
CA ARG A 54 -0.74 5.53 -7.37
C ARG A 54 0.14 6.64 -6.83
N GLN A 55 1.25 6.93 -7.54
CA GLN A 55 1.94 8.20 -7.35
C GLN A 55 1.05 9.36 -7.81
N GLY A 56 1.11 10.50 -7.13
CA GLY A 56 0.19 11.60 -7.37
C GLY A 56 0.17 12.08 -8.82
N TYR A 57 1.32 12.20 -9.49
CA TYR A 57 1.37 12.61 -10.91
C TYR A 57 0.59 11.65 -11.84
N ALA A 58 0.61 10.35 -11.52
CA ALA A 58 -0.11 9.35 -12.30
C ALA A 58 -1.63 9.44 -12.07
N THR A 59 -2.05 9.74 -10.86
CA THR A 59 -3.47 10.05 -10.55
C THR A 59 -3.93 11.34 -11.24
N MET A 60 -3.09 12.40 -11.23
CA MET A 60 -3.37 13.66 -11.93
C MET A 60 -3.55 13.45 -13.42
N ALA A 61 -2.74 12.56 -14.04
CA ALA A 61 -2.88 12.21 -15.44
C ALA A 61 -4.18 11.44 -15.75
N VAL A 62 -4.69 10.65 -14.81
CA VAL A 62 -6.01 10.00 -14.96
C VAL A 62 -7.14 11.03 -14.90
N LEU A 63 -7.04 12.00 -13.97
CA LEU A 63 -8.06 13.03 -13.77
C LEU A 63 -8.06 14.11 -14.87
N LEU A 64 -6.89 14.42 -15.42
CA LEU A 64 -6.67 15.43 -16.46
C LEU A 64 -5.80 14.84 -17.58
N PRO A 65 -6.36 13.98 -18.45
CA PRO A 65 -5.59 13.20 -19.43
C PRO A 65 -4.89 14.05 -20.48
N ASP A 66 -5.42 15.24 -20.79
CA ASP A 66 -4.84 16.14 -21.80
C ASP A 66 -3.78 17.11 -21.20
N ARG A 67 -3.56 17.04 -19.87
CA ARG A 67 -2.60 17.92 -19.20
C ARG A 67 -1.17 17.44 -19.43
N PRO A 68 -0.20 18.36 -19.73
CA PRO A 68 1.20 18.01 -19.87
C PRO A 68 1.74 17.29 -18.62
N MET A 69 2.46 16.19 -18.82
CA MET A 69 3.00 15.38 -17.72
C MET A 69 3.97 16.18 -16.83
N GLU A 70 4.69 17.14 -17.40
CA GLU A 70 5.58 18.03 -16.64
C GLU A 70 4.83 18.84 -15.57
N GLU A 71 3.63 19.31 -15.88
CA GLU A 71 2.78 20.01 -14.92
C GLU A 71 2.27 19.07 -13.82
N ASN A 72 1.92 17.83 -14.17
CA ASN A 72 1.54 16.82 -13.18
C ASN A 72 2.71 16.52 -12.23
N HIS A 73 3.92 16.40 -12.75
CA HIS A 73 5.11 16.23 -11.89
C HIS A 73 5.38 17.47 -11.01
N ALA A 74 5.15 18.68 -11.53
CA ALA A 74 5.30 19.91 -10.74
C ALA A 74 4.30 19.95 -9.57
N ASP A 75 3.02 19.69 -9.83
CA ASP A 75 1.99 19.63 -8.80
C ASP A 75 2.22 18.51 -7.80
N ASN A 76 2.69 17.34 -8.27
CA ASN A 76 3.01 16.24 -7.39
C ASN A 76 4.11 16.59 -6.40
N ARG A 77 5.16 17.32 -6.82
CA ARG A 77 6.20 17.79 -5.89
C ARG A 77 5.64 18.70 -4.80
N VAL A 78 4.72 19.60 -5.17
CA VAL A 78 4.05 20.48 -4.20
C VAL A 78 3.19 19.65 -3.24
N MET A 79 2.39 18.72 -3.76
CA MET A 79 1.53 17.85 -2.96
C MET A 79 2.32 16.98 -1.98
N LEU A 80 3.43 16.38 -2.41
CA LEU A 80 4.31 15.60 -1.53
C LEU A 80 4.87 16.45 -0.37
N ALA A 81 5.24 17.71 -0.65
CA ALA A 81 5.71 18.63 0.38
C ALA A 81 4.57 19.00 1.37
N GLU A 82 3.34 19.25 0.86
CA GLU A 82 2.17 19.51 1.69
C GLU A 82 1.83 18.31 2.58
N GLU A 83 1.81 17.10 2.02
CA GLU A 83 1.52 15.85 2.75
C GLU A 83 2.60 15.49 3.77
N THR A 84 3.86 15.81 3.48
CA THR A 84 4.99 15.60 4.43
C THR A 84 4.91 16.56 5.62
N ALA A 85 4.40 17.78 5.40
CA ALA A 85 4.25 18.79 6.45
C ALA A 85 2.95 18.64 7.27
N ASP A 86 1.91 18.04 6.69
CA ASP A 86 0.62 17.80 7.35
C ASP A 86 0.49 16.33 7.75
N LEU A 87 0.67 16.05 9.04
CA LEU A 87 0.55 14.69 9.58
C LEU A 87 -0.66 14.55 10.53
N ASP A 88 -1.56 15.54 10.51
CA ASP A 88 -2.75 15.51 11.36
C ASP A 88 -3.72 14.40 10.92
N GLY A 89 -4.04 13.52 11.88
CA GLY A 89 -4.87 12.35 11.63
C GLY A 89 -4.12 11.14 11.04
N VAL A 90 -2.79 11.21 10.87
CA VAL A 90 -1.98 10.05 10.50
C VAL A 90 -1.81 9.13 11.71
N VAL A 91 -2.36 7.92 11.61
CA VAL A 91 -2.35 6.92 12.69
C VAL A 91 -2.03 5.53 12.13
N PRO A 92 -1.55 4.58 12.95
CA PRO A 92 -1.37 3.21 12.47
C PRO A 92 -2.71 2.56 12.14
N VAL A 93 -2.74 1.74 11.09
CA VAL A 93 -3.86 0.81 10.85
C VAL A 93 -3.96 -0.14 12.05
N PRO A 94 -5.18 -0.50 12.52
CA PRO A 94 -5.33 -1.43 13.64
C PRO A 94 -4.54 -2.73 13.40
N GLY A 95 -3.74 -3.12 14.40
CA GLY A 95 -2.87 -4.29 14.32
C GLY A 95 -1.49 -4.05 13.70
N ALA A 96 -1.25 -2.94 12.97
CA ALA A 96 0.04 -2.69 12.29
C ALA A 96 1.27 -2.73 13.22
N PRO A 97 1.23 -2.16 14.45
CA PRO A 97 2.38 -2.26 15.36
C PRO A 97 2.74 -3.71 15.72
N ALA A 98 1.74 -4.53 16.07
CA ALA A 98 1.96 -5.93 16.42
C ALA A 98 2.38 -6.76 15.21
N PHE A 99 1.79 -6.49 14.05
CA PHE A 99 2.14 -7.12 12.79
C PHE A 99 3.61 -6.88 12.44
N LEU A 100 4.07 -5.62 12.38
CA LEU A 100 5.47 -5.29 12.10
C LEU A 100 6.43 -5.86 13.14
N ALA A 101 6.04 -5.89 14.43
CA ALA A 101 6.85 -6.51 15.48
C ALA A 101 7.04 -8.01 15.23
N SER A 102 6.02 -8.71 14.72
CA SER A 102 6.12 -10.13 14.35
C SER A 102 7.05 -10.40 13.17
N LEU A 103 7.28 -9.38 12.32
CA LEU A 103 8.13 -9.50 11.12
C LEU A 103 9.62 -9.22 11.38
N THR A 104 10.03 -8.86 12.58
CA THR A 104 11.41 -8.40 12.88
C THR A 104 12.50 -9.36 12.38
N ARG A 105 12.22 -10.67 12.34
CA ARG A 105 13.15 -11.72 11.88
C ARG A 105 12.73 -12.38 10.56
N LEU A 106 11.69 -11.88 9.94
CA LEU A 106 11.12 -12.46 8.71
C LEU A 106 11.41 -11.52 7.53
N PRO A 107 11.66 -12.07 6.33
CA PRO A 107 11.90 -11.26 5.14
C PRO A 107 10.67 -10.42 4.79
N HIS A 108 10.83 -9.10 4.82
CA HIS A 108 9.78 -8.16 4.43
C HIS A 108 10.36 -6.86 3.87
N ALA A 109 9.59 -6.21 3.01
CA ALA A 109 9.92 -4.91 2.43
C ALA A 109 8.69 -3.99 2.42
N LEU A 110 8.93 -2.69 2.58
CA LEU A 110 7.95 -1.65 2.28
C LEU A 110 7.98 -1.37 0.78
N VAL A 111 6.81 -1.29 0.13
CA VAL A 111 6.70 -0.93 -1.30
C VAL A 111 5.60 0.10 -1.46
N THR A 112 5.98 1.37 -1.48
CA THR A 112 5.05 2.50 -1.42
C THR A 112 5.14 3.42 -2.64
N SER A 113 4.04 4.08 -2.97
CA SER A 113 3.96 5.17 -3.94
C SER A 113 4.39 6.53 -3.38
N ALA A 114 4.66 6.62 -2.08
CA ALA A 114 5.27 7.79 -1.44
C ALA A 114 6.76 7.87 -1.75
N ASP A 115 7.32 9.08 -1.73
CA ASP A 115 8.77 9.26 -1.70
C ASP A 115 9.36 8.91 -0.32
N GLU A 116 10.67 8.84 -0.21
CA GLU A 116 11.36 8.47 1.04
C GLU A 116 11.06 9.45 2.18
N ALA A 117 10.91 10.75 1.89
CA ALA A 117 10.64 11.76 2.90
C ALA A 117 9.24 11.58 3.50
N LEU A 118 8.23 11.44 2.64
CA LEU A 118 6.84 11.22 3.05
C LEU A 118 6.68 9.88 3.77
N ALA A 119 7.32 8.82 3.28
CA ALA A 119 7.28 7.51 3.91
C ALA A 119 7.81 7.56 5.35
N ARG A 120 8.96 8.23 5.57
CA ARG A 120 9.51 8.43 6.91
C ARG A 120 8.61 9.26 7.80
N ALA A 121 8.04 10.33 7.28
CA ALA A 121 7.14 11.21 8.03
C ALA A 121 5.90 10.44 8.51
N ARG A 122 5.23 9.72 7.62
CA ARG A 122 4.00 8.94 7.93
C ARG A 122 4.27 7.76 8.86
N MET A 123 5.30 6.96 8.58
CA MET A 123 5.67 5.84 9.47
C MET A 123 6.05 6.35 10.86
N GLY A 124 6.80 7.47 10.94
CA GLY A 124 7.16 8.10 12.20
C GLY A 124 5.96 8.64 12.97
N ALA A 125 5.04 9.35 12.31
CA ALA A 125 3.81 9.86 12.92
C ALA A 125 2.91 8.72 13.45
N ALA A 126 2.85 7.61 12.72
CA ALA A 126 2.13 6.41 13.14
C ALA A 126 2.86 5.59 14.24
N GLY A 127 4.07 5.99 14.65
CA GLY A 127 4.87 5.24 15.63
C GLY A 127 5.34 3.87 15.13
N LEU A 128 5.46 3.68 13.83
CA LEU A 128 5.83 2.43 13.20
C LEU A 128 7.32 2.40 12.81
N PRO A 129 8.02 1.26 12.98
CA PRO A 129 9.39 1.11 12.52
C PRO A 129 9.45 1.08 10.99
N MET A 130 10.42 1.77 10.41
CA MET A 130 10.69 1.73 8.98
C MET A 130 11.35 0.37 8.61
N PRO A 131 10.79 -0.42 7.68
CA PRO A 131 11.41 -1.63 7.18
C PRO A 131 12.79 -1.35 6.57
N ARG A 132 13.72 -2.28 6.77
CA ARG A 132 15.10 -2.14 6.28
C ARG A 132 15.15 -2.11 4.75
N VAL A 133 14.43 -3.05 4.11
CA VAL A 133 14.25 -3.08 2.66
C VAL A 133 13.01 -2.26 2.32
N ARG A 134 13.14 -1.34 1.37
CA ARG A 134 12.03 -0.50 0.94
C ARG A 134 12.22 0.00 -0.48
N VAL A 135 11.13 0.03 -1.20
CA VAL A 135 11.00 0.62 -2.54
C VAL A 135 10.04 1.79 -2.44
N THR A 136 10.53 2.98 -2.69
CA THR A 136 9.77 4.24 -2.68
C THR A 136 9.59 4.77 -4.10
N ALA A 137 8.88 5.88 -4.28
CA ALA A 137 8.59 6.48 -5.57
C ALA A 137 9.84 6.72 -6.44
N GLU A 138 10.96 7.09 -5.81
CA GLU A 138 12.21 7.35 -6.50
C GLU A 138 12.89 6.06 -7.02
N GLY A 139 12.51 4.93 -6.43
CA GLY A 139 13.06 3.63 -6.77
C GLY A 139 12.44 2.99 -8.02
N VAL A 140 11.40 3.57 -8.61
CA VAL A 140 10.67 2.99 -9.73
C VAL A 140 10.51 3.97 -10.89
N SER A 141 10.43 3.44 -12.10
CA SER A 141 10.17 4.21 -13.32
C SER A 141 8.67 4.34 -13.62
N ALA A 142 7.86 3.41 -13.13
CA ALA A 142 6.43 3.38 -13.33
C ALA A 142 5.67 3.25 -12.01
N SER A 143 4.54 3.97 -11.90
CA SER A 143 3.64 3.91 -10.74
C SER A 143 2.74 2.68 -10.80
N LYS A 144 2.29 2.17 -9.64
CA LYS A 144 1.17 1.21 -9.58
C LYS A 144 0.03 1.68 -10.50
N PRO A 145 -0.59 0.83 -11.32
CA PRO A 145 -0.61 -0.64 -11.24
C PRO A 145 0.56 -1.37 -11.92
N ASP A 146 1.63 -0.68 -12.33
CA ASP A 146 2.83 -1.35 -12.82
C ASP A 146 3.46 -2.21 -11.71
N PRO A 147 3.88 -3.46 -12.01
CA PRO A 147 4.43 -4.37 -11.01
C PRO A 147 5.86 -4.04 -10.56
N GLU A 148 6.53 -3.06 -11.16
CA GLU A 148 7.96 -2.79 -10.96
C GLU A 148 8.34 -2.69 -9.47
N GLY A 149 7.56 -1.97 -8.67
CA GLY A 149 7.87 -1.78 -7.25
C GLY A 149 7.88 -3.11 -6.47
N PHE A 150 6.89 -3.96 -6.68
CA PHE A 150 6.82 -5.26 -6.01
C PHE A 150 7.89 -6.22 -6.53
N LEU A 151 8.17 -6.23 -7.82
CA LEU A 151 9.26 -7.03 -8.40
C LEU A 151 10.63 -6.62 -7.84
N LYS A 152 10.89 -5.32 -7.69
CA LYS A 152 12.11 -4.80 -7.06
C LYS A 152 12.20 -5.22 -5.59
N GLY A 153 11.12 -5.06 -4.81
CA GLY A 153 11.08 -5.47 -3.41
C GLY A 153 11.38 -6.96 -3.23
N ALA A 154 10.81 -7.83 -4.06
CA ALA A 154 11.09 -9.26 -4.04
C ALA A 154 12.56 -9.56 -4.39
N ALA A 155 13.10 -8.90 -5.42
CA ALA A 155 14.49 -9.06 -5.84
C ALA A 155 15.48 -8.60 -4.75
N GLU A 156 15.24 -7.47 -4.08
CA GLU A 156 16.07 -6.99 -2.98
C GLU A 156 16.05 -7.91 -1.75
N LEU A 157 14.93 -8.61 -1.53
CA LEU A 157 14.83 -9.65 -0.50
C LEU A 157 15.44 -11.00 -0.94
N GLY A 158 15.74 -11.18 -2.23
CA GLY A 158 16.33 -12.40 -2.79
C GLY A 158 15.33 -13.53 -3.03
N PHE A 159 14.04 -13.22 -3.27
CA PHE A 159 12.98 -14.20 -3.50
C PHE A 159 12.33 -14.06 -4.86
N ALA A 160 11.85 -15.18 -5.41
CA ALA A 160 11.04 -15.18 -6.61
C ALA A 160 9.65 -14.57 -6.32
N PRO A 161 9.01 -13.87 -7.28
CA PRO A 161 7.70 -13.25 -7.07
C PRO A 161 6.64 -14.22 -6.55
N GLY A 162 6.57 -15.45 -7.07
CA GLY A 162 5.60 -16.46 -6.64
C GLY A 162 5.79 -16.94 -5.19
N ASP A 163 6.94 -16.68 -4.58
CA ASP A 163 7.24 -16.98 -3.17
C ASP A 163 6.80 -15.84 -2.22
N CYS A 164 6.38 -14.72 -2.77
CA CYS A 164 6.02 -13.51 -2.03
C CYS A 164 4.50 -13.36 -1.88
N VAL A 165 4.10 -12.64 -0.83
CA VAL A 165 2.73 -12.17 -0.61
C VAL A 165 2.74 -10.65 -0.44
N VAL A 166 1.86 -9.98 -1.18
CA VAL A 166 1.64 -8.53 -1.12
C VAL A 166 0.53 -8.21 -0.13
N PHE A 167 0.69 -7.17 0.65
CA PHE A 167 -0.36 -6.54 1.46
C PHE A 167 -0.70 -5.18 0.86
N GLU A 168 -1.98 -4.94 0.57
CA GLU A 168 -2.44 -3.76 -0.16
C GLU A 168 -3.90 -3.40 0.13
N ASP A 169 -4.25 -2.13 0.02
CA ASP A 169 -5.60 -1.64 0.25
C ASP A 169 -6.30 -1.12 -1.01
N SER A 170 -5.51 -0.76 -2.04
CA SER A 170 -5.95 -0.03 -3.23
C SER A 170 -6.12 -0.90 -4.47
N GLU A 171 -6.97 -0.44 -5.40
CA GLU A 171 -7.13 -1.10 -6.70
C GLU A 171 -5.81 -1.20 -7.47
N ALA A 172 -5.10 -0.07 -7.58
CA ALA A 172 -3.86 0.00 -8.35
C ALA A 172 -2.78 -0.93 -7.77
N GLY A 173 -2.66 -1.00 -6.44
CA GLY A 173 -1.70 -1.87 -5.80
C GLY A 173 -2.06 -3.35 -5.86
N ILE A 174 -3.34 -3.71 -5.70
CA ILE A 174 -3.80 -5.08 -5.89
C ILE A 174 -3.53 -5.56 -7.32
N GLN A 175 -3.79 -4.71 -8.32
CA GLN A 175 -3.46 -5.00 -9.72
C GLN A 175 -1.95 -5.16 -9.94
N ALA A 176 -1.12 -4.28 -9.32
CA ALA A 176 0.33 -4.37 -9.39
C ALA A 176 0.88 -5.67 -8.78
N GLY A 177 0.37 -6.08 -7.61
CA GLY A 177 0.73 -7.34 -6.96
C GLY A 177 0.41 -8.55 -7.84
N ARG A 178 -0.77 -8.57 -8.44
CA ARG A 178 -1.17 -9.62 -9.39
C ARG A 178 -0.34 -9.63 -10.66
N ALA A 179 -0.08 -8.45 -11.24
CA ALA A 179 0.77 -8.32 -12.42
C ALA A 179 2.21 -8.78 -12.15
N ALA A 180 2.68 -8.66 -10.90
CA ALA A 180 3.95 -9.22 -10.45
C ALA A 180 3.93 -10.75 -10.27
N GLY A 181 2.78 -11.42 -10.42
CA GLY A 181 2.64 -12.86 -10.20
C GLY A 181 2.61 -13.25 -8.71
N MET A 182 2.22 -12.32 -7.83
CA MET A 182 2.17 -12.51 -6.38
C MET A 182 0.73 -12.70 -5.90
N ARG A 183 0.55 -13.41 -4.79
CA ARG A 183 -0.72 -13.44 -4.06
C ARG A 183 -0.90 -12.14 -3.28
N VAL A 184 -2.12 -11.67 -3.17
CA VAL A 184 -2.43 -10.38 -2.54
C VAL A 184 -3.40 -10.57 -1.37
N VAL A 185 -3.00 -10.10 -0.20
CA VAL A 185 -3.86 -9.88 0.96
C VAL A 185 -4.35 -8.43 0.91
N GLY A 186 -5.64 -8.27 0.69
CA GLY A 186 -6.29 -6.97 0.72
C GLY A 186 -6.59 -6.54 2.15
N VAL A 187 -6.17 -5.35 2.52
CA VAL A 187 -6.35 -4.78 3.87
C VAL A 187 -7.37 -3.65 3.82
N GLY A 188 -8.29 -3.65 4.78
CA GLY A 188 -9.27 -2.57 4.91
C GLY A 188 -10.50 -2.69 4.00
N PRO A 189 -11.52 -1.87 4.26
CA PRO A 189 -12.81 -1.99 3.57
C PRO A 189 -12.72 -1.71 2.07
N ARG A 190 -11.79 -0.88 1.63
CA ARG A 190 -11.57 -0.50 0.23
C ARG A 190 -11.14 -1.69 -0.61
N ALA A 191 -10.21 -2.51 -0.10
CA ALA A 191 -9.65 -3.65 -0.79
C ALA A 191 -10.68 -4.72 -1.17
N ALA A 192 -11.77 -4.86 -0.41
CA ALA A 192 -12.80 -5.87 -0.66
C ALA A 192 -13.41 -5.79 -2.06
N ALA A 193 -13.54 -4.58 -2.62
CA ALA A 193 -14.13 -4.34 -3.94
C ALA A 193 -13.25 -4.83 -5.10
N PHE A 194 -11.95 -5.00 -4.88
CA PHE A 194 -10.95 -5.29 -5.93
C PHE A 194 -10.55 -6.77 -5.98
N GLY A 195 -11.21 -7.61 -5.20
CA GLY A 195 -11.12 -9.07 -5.21
C GLY A 195 -9.71 -9.61 -4.93
N PRO A 196 -9.01 -9.21 -3.85
CA PRO A 196 -7.74 -9.81 -3.47
C PRO A 196 -7.87 -11.32 -3.23
N ASP A 197 -6.77 -12.07 -3.16
CA ASP A 197 -6.80 -13.51 -2.88
C ASP A 197 -7.32 -13.79 -1.46
N VAL A 198 -7.00 -12.92 -0.52
CA VAL A 198 -7.54 -12.89 0.84
C VAL A 198 -7.89 -11.45 1.20
N HIS A 199 -8.99 -11.25 1.92
CA HIS A 199 -9.37 -9.94 2.45
C HIS A 199 -9.43 -9.98 3.98
N VAL A 200 -8.84 -8.96 4.62
CA VAL A 200 -8.93 -8.71 6.06
C VAL A 200 -9.43 -7.28 6.30
N ARG A 201 -10.25 -7.07 7.32
CA ARG A 201 -10.74 -5.73 7.69
C ARG A 201 -9.62 -4.83 8.20
N ASP A 202 -8.66 -5.42 8.91
CA ASP A 202 -7.44 -4.80 9.38
C ASP A 202 -6.42 -5.89 9.78
N LEU A 203 -5.24 -5.47 10.23
CA LEU A 203 -4.15 -6.39 10.56
C LEU A 203 -4.32 -7.13 11.89
N THR A 204 -5.40 -6.88 12.65
CA THR A 204 -5.73 -7.68 13.86
C THR A 204 -6.32 -9.05 13.51
N GLU A 205 -6.82 -9.21 12.27
CA GLU A 205 -7.44 -10.46 11.80
C GLU A 205 -6.43 -11.49 11.30
N LEU A 206 -5.13 -11.20 11.37
CA LEU A 206 -4.13 -12.16 10.95
C LEU A 206 -3.07 -12.39 12.03
N ARG A 207 -2.47 -13.59 12.00
CA ARG A 207 -1.28 -13.95 12.79
C ARG A 207 -0.18 -14.38 11.84
N VAL A 208 1.04 -14.02 12.19
CA VAL A 208 2.25 -14.37 11.44
C VAL A 208 3.04 -15.34 12.28
N GLU A 209 3.33 -16.50 11.72
CA GLU A 209 4.11 -17.55 12.38
C GLU A 209 5.32 -17.94 11.50
N PRO A 210 6.51 -18.07 12.09
CA PRO A 210 7.64 -18.66 11.38
C PRO A 210 7.30 -20.10 11.00
N GLY A 211 7.39 -20.41 9.72
CA GLY A 211 7.25 -21.77 9.23
C GLY A 211 8.61 -22.51 9.18
N PRO A 212 8.60 -23.82 8.88
CA PRO A 212 9.82 -24.55 8.61
C PRO A 212 10.54 -23.97 7.38
N ASP A 213 11.84 -24.17 7.30
CA ASP A 213 12.67 -23.80 6.14
C ASP A 213 12.68 -22.31 5.77
N GLY A 214 12.45 -21.43 6.78
CA GLY A 214 12.44 -19.98 6.57
C GLY A 214 11.19 -19.47 5.85
N THR A 215 10.11 -20.24 5.82
CA THR A 215 8.80 -19.79 5.36
C THR A 215 8.07 -18.97 6.42
N VAL A 216 7.06 -18.22 5.98
CA VAL A 216 6.16 -17.43 6.82
C VAL A 216 4.76 -17.98 6.62
N THR A 217 4.08 -18.36 7.69
CA THR A 217 2.67 -18.74 7.65
C THR A 217 1.81 -17.55 8.12
N LEU A 218 0.89 -17.14 7.28
CA LEU A 218 -0.15 -16.15 7.58
C LEU A 218 -1.43 -16.91 7.91
N ALA A 219 -1.84 -16.91 9.16
CA ALA A 219 -3.11 -17.51 9.61
C ALA A 219 -4.16 -16.39 9.74
N PHE A 220 -5.32 -16.57 9.12
CA PHE A 220 -6.41 -15.59 9.12
C PHE A 220 -7.49 -16.00 10.13
N ALA A 221 -8.03 -15.02 10.86
CA ALA A 221 -9.17 -15.26 11.69
C ALA A 221 -10.37 -15.71 10.83
N ALA A 222 -11.13 -16.69 11.32
CA ALA A 222 -12.39 -17.03 10.65
C ALA A 222 -13.28 -15.79 10.59
N PRO A 223 -14.00 -15.54 9.47
CA PRO A 223 -14.96 -14.46 9.42
C PRO A 223 -15.93 -14.62 10.59
N ALA A 224 -16.16 -13.54 11.34
CA ALA A 224 -17.18 -13.56 12.38
C ALA A 224 -18.52 -13.94 11.72
N GLU A 225 -19.17 -14.97 12.22
CA GLU A 225 -20.52 -15.30 11.78
C GLU A 225 -21.44 -14.08 12.03
N ALA A 226 -22.09 -13.62 10.97
CA ALA A 226 -22.96 -12.44 10.99
C ALA A 226 -24.30 -12.76 11.64
#